data_0acc83216ca332289eea574cb029b119
#
_entry.id   0acc83216ca332289eea574cb029b119
#
_cell.length_a   1.000
_cell.length_b   1.000
_cell.length_c   1.000
_cell.angle_alpha   90.00
_cell.angle_beta   90.00
_cell.angle_gamma   90.00
#
_symmetry.space_group_name_H-M   'P 1'
#
loop_
_entity.id
_entity.type
_entity.pdbx_description
1 polymer ?
#
loop_
_entity_poly.entity_id
_entity_poly.type
_entity_poly.pdbx_seq_one_letter_code
_entity_poly.pdbx_strand_id
1 'polypeptide(L)'
;MKVLIDGSVHEGSGTEIMEQLRQLTFDPDEYPDTESYIWQLRSNFMRSTGMDCDLPESGTERMALAMIAQLAKVGALEVLEDG
;
A
#
# COMPACT_ATOMS: atom_id res chain seq x y z
N MET A 1 0.18 12.05 5.68
CA MET A 1 0.55 11.69 4.30
C MET A 1 -0.68 11.78 3.40
N LYS A 2 -0.48 12.18 2.17
CA LYS A 2 -1.55 12.26 1.18
C LYS A 2 -1.04 11.65 -0.11
N VAL A 3 -1.80 10.73 -0.70
CA VAL A 3 -1.43 10.05 -1.94
C VAL A 3 -2.56 10.10 -2.96
N LEU A 4 -2.18 10.04 -4.24
CA LEU A 4 -3.13 9.99 -5.35
C LEU A 4 -3.03 8.61 -5.99
N ILE A 5 -4.16 7.90 -6.06
CA ILE A 5 -4.25 6.56 -6.64
C ILE A 5 -5.47 6.51 -7.54
N ASP A 6 -5.28 6.21 -8.81
CA ASP A 6 -6.36 6.08 -9.80
C ASP A 6 -7.30 7.29 -9.83
N GLY A 7 -6.73 8.48 -9.68
CA GLY A 7 -7.51 9.72 -9.67
C GLY A 7 -8.19 10.04 -8.34
N SER A 8 -8.00 9.21 -7.32
CA SER A 8 -8.58 9.42 -5.98
C SER A 8 -7.49 9.77 -4.98
N VAL A 9 -7.77 10.78 -4.14
CA VAL A 9 -6.84 11.21 -3.09
C VAL A 9 -7.17 10.46 -1.80
N HIS A 10 -6.16 9.87 -1.18
CA HIS A 10 -6.26 9.20 0.10
C HIS A 10 -5.33 9.90 1.08
N GLU A 11 -5.81 10.16 2.29
CA GLU A 11 -5.09 10.91 3.30
C GLU A 11 -5.13 10.18 4.65
N GLY A 12 -4.04 10.25 5.40
CA GLY A 12 -3.90 9.64 6.70
C GLY A 12 -2.49 9.12 6.92
N SER A 13 -2.33 8.26 7.92
CA SER A 13 -1.08 7.53 8.12
C SER A 13 -0.93 6.46 7.01
N GLY A 14 0.26 5.87 6.92
CA GLY A 14 0.47 4.76 5.98
C GLY A 14 -0.52 3.63 6.21
N THR A 15 -0.73 3.25 7.47
CA THR A 15 -1.69 2.21 7.85
C THR A 15 -3.11 2.59 7.45
N GLU A 16 -3.51 3.84 7.69
CA GLU A 16 -4.84 4.32 7.32
C GLU A 16 -5.05 4.27 5.81
N ILE A 17 -4.05 4.67 5.03
CA ILE A 17 -4.13 4.62 3.57
C ILE A 17 -4.27 3.18 3.09
N MET A 18 -3.48 2.26 3.64
CA MET A 18 -3.58 0.84 3.28
C MET A 18 -4.95 0.27 3.65
N GLU A 19 -5.51 0.66 4.79
CA GLU A 19 -6.84 0.22 5.20
C GLU A 19 -7.92 0.76 4.27
N GLN A 20 -7.80 2.01 3.81
CA GLN A 20 -8.72 2.56 2.82
C GLN A 20 -8.67 1.76 1.52
N LEU A 21 -7.49 1.39 1.05
CA LEU A 21 -7.34 0.56 -0.14
C LEU A 21 -7.92 -0.82 0.06
N ARG A 22 -7.72 -1.41 1.25
CA ARG A 22 -8.29 -2.71 1.58
C ARG A 22 -9.82 -2.68 1.47
N GLN A 23 -10.45 -1.63 1.97
CA GLN A 23 -11.91 -1.48 1.92
C GLN A 23 -12.43 -1.32 0.49
N LEU A 24 -11.61 -0.90 -0.45
CA LEU A 24 -11.98 -0.74 -1.85
C LEU A 24 -11.83 -2.04 -2.65
N THR A 25 -11.26 -3.09 -2.08
CA THR A 25 -11.14 -4.37 -2.78
C THR A 25 -12.51 -5.02 -2.96
N PHE A 26 -12.61 -5.90 -3.95
CA PHE A 26 -13.87 -6.59 -4.26
C PHE A 26 -14.36 -7.41 -3.06
N ASP A 27 -13.46 -8.06 -2.34
CA ASP A 27 -13.79 -8.87 -1.17
C ASP A 27 -12.85 -8.53 -0.01
N PRO A 28 -13.18 -7.50 0.80
CA PRO A 28 -12.34 -7.12 1.93
C PRO A 28 -12.16 -8.22 2.98
N ASP A 29 -13.10 -9.16 3.07
CA ASP A 29 -13.00 -10.27 4.01
C ASP A 29 -11.91 -11.27 3.66
N GLU A 30 -11.44 -11.27 2.42
CA GLU A 30 -10.30 -12.09 2.00
C GLU A 30 -9.01 -11.67 2.71
N TYR A 31 -8.93 -10.40 3.13
CA TYR A 31 -7.80 -9.84 3.84
C TYR A 31 -8.27 -9.39 5.22
N PRO A 32 -8.13 -10.26 6.25
CA PRO A 32 -8.74 -9.99 7.56
C PRO A 32 -8.18 -8.77 8.29
N ASP A 33 -6.98 -8.31 7.90
CA ASP A 33 -6.37 -7.13 8.49
C ASP A 33 -5.52 -6.39 7.46
N THR A 34 -5.04 -5.20 7.86
CA THR A 34 -4.23 -4.34 7.00
C THR A 34 -2.91 -5.02 6.62
N GLU A 35 -2.29 -5.72 7.56
CA GLU A 35 -1.01 -6.38 7.31
C GLU A 35 -1.14 -7.47 6.24
N SER A 36 -2.18 -8.29 6.29
CA SER A 36 -2.43 -9.30 5.27
C SER A 36 -2.61 -8.67 3.90
N TYR A 37 -3.30 -7.53 3.83
CA TYR A 37 -3.48 -6.80 2.59
C TYR A 37 -2.15 -6.28 2.04
N ILE A 38 -1.27 -5.76 2.92
CA ILE A 38 0.04 -5.27 2.50
C ILE A 38 0.89 -6.40 1.91
N TRP A 39 0.88 -7.58 2.52
CA TRP A 39 1.59 -8.74 1.99
C TRP A 39 1.05 -9.17 0.62
N GLN A 40 -0.26 -9.07 0.42
CA GLN A 40 -0.87 -9.38 -0.86
C GLN A 40 -0.46 -8.35 -1.93
N LEU A 41 -0.45 -7.07 -1.58
CA LEU A 41 0.04 -6.02 -2.47
C LEU A 41 1.49 -6.25 -2.86
N ARG A 42 2.33 -6.65 -1.91
CA ARG A 42 3.73 -6.99 -2.17
C ARG A 42 3.83 -8.10 -3.20
N SER A 43 3.07 -9.17 -3.01
CA SER A 43 3.08 -10.30 -3.94
C SER A 43 2.65 -9.88 -5.35
N ASN A 44 1.59 -9.09 -5.45
CA ASN A 44 1.11 -8.57 -6.73
C ASN A 44 2.13 -7.64 -7.38
N PHE A 45 2.76 -6.79 -6.60
CA PHE A 45 3.80 -5.87 -7.07
C PHE A 45 4.98 -6.66 -7.69
N MET A 46 5.48 -7.64 -6.96
CA MET A 46 6.62 -8.45 -7.42
C MET A 46 6.27 -9.22 -8.69
N ARG A 47 5.06 -9.75 -8.76
CA ARG A 47 4.59 -10.49 -9.93
C ARG A 47 4.42 -9.59 -11.15
N SER A 48 3.87 -8.39 -10.96
CA SER A 48 3.57 -7.47 -12.04
C SER A 48 4.81 -6.77 -12.59
N THR A 49 5.76 -6.44 -11.72
CA THR A 49 6.94 -5.65 -12.10
C THR A 49 8.19 -6.49 -12.32
N GLY A 50 8.22 -7.71 -11.77
CA GLY A 50 9.43 -8.53 -11.75
C GLY A 50 10.51 -7.98 -10.81
N MET A 51 10.19 -6.97 -9.99
CA MET A 51 11.13 -6.36 -9.05
C MET A 51 10.93 -6.91 -7.65
N ASP A 52 12.02 -6.95 -6.88
CA ASP A 52 11.94 -7.30 -5.47
C ASP A 52 11.29 -6.16 -4.68
N CYS A 53 10.59 -6.52 -3.63
CA CYS A 53 9.98 -5.57 -2.71
C CYS A 53 10.29 -5.99 -1.28
N ASP A 54 11.21 -5.29 -0.65
CA ASP A 54 11.59 -5.55 0.73
C ASP A 54 10.69 -4.77 1.68
N LEU A 55 10.07 -5.48 2.62
CA LEU A 55 9.25 -4.85 3.66
C LEU A 55 9.83 -5.20 5.04
N PRO A 56 9.69 -4.31 6.04
CA PRO A 56 10.03 -4.66 7.41
C PRO A 56 9.24 -5.89 7.87
N GLU A 57 9.84 -6.71 8.70
CA GLU A 57 9.19 -7.92 9.20
C GLU A 57 8.09 -7.65 10.21
N SER A 58 8.09 -6.48 10.83
CA SER A 58 7.11 -6.12 11.85
C SER A 58 6.80 -4.62 11.81
N GLY A 59 5.66 -4.23 12.38
CA GLY A 59 5.24 -2.84 12.42
C GLY A 59 4.40 -2.49 11.19
N THR A 60 3.07 -2.55 11.33
CA THR A 60 2.14 -2.31 10.22
C THR A 60 2.38 -0.96 9.54
N GLU A 61 2.60 0.11 10.33
CA GLU A 61 2.85 1.43 9.77
C GLU A 61 4.14 1.47 8.94
N ARG A 62 5.20 0.84 9.43
CA ARG A 62 6.47 0.78 8.70
C ARG A 62 6.33 -0.02 7.40
N MET A 63 5.60 -1.12 7.44
CA MET A 63 5.31 -1.92 6.25
C MET A 63 4.49 -1.12 5.25
N ALA A 64 3.47 -0.40 5.72
CA ALA A 64 2.62 0.43 4.87
C ALA A 64 3.44 1.52 4.19
N LEU A 65 4.28 2.23 4.92
CA LEU A 65 5.11 3.28 4.36
C LEU A 65 6.10 2.74 3.33
N ALA A 66 6.71 1.59 3.60
CA ALA A 66 7.63 0.94 2.66
C ALA A 66 6.90 0.53 1.38
N MET A 67 5.70 -0.02 1.50
CA MET A 67 4.91 -0.42 0.33
C MET A 67 4.49 0.79 -0.50
N ILE A 68 4.06 1.87 0.15
CA ILE A 68 3.71 3.12 -0.53
C ILE A 68 4.91 3.66 -1.31
N ALA A 69 6.10 3.64 -0.71
CA ALA A 69 7.31 4.11 -1.37
C ALA A 69 7.62 3.29 -2.63
N GLN A 70 7.45 1.97 -2.57
CA GLN A 70 7.68 1.11 -3.74
C GLN A 70 6.65 1.38 -4.84
N LEU A 71 5.39 1.54 -4.48
CA LEU A 71 4.34 1.85 -5.45
C LEU A 71 4.57 3.21 -6.11
N ALA A 72 5.01 4.20 -5.34
CA ALA A 72 5.35 5.52 -5.88
C ALA A 72 6.52 5.44 -6.86
N LYS A 73 7.51 4.62 -6.55
CA LYS A 73 8.70 4.46 -7.38
C LYS A 73 8.36 3.95 -8.79
N VAL A 74 7.38 3.08 -8.90
CA VAL A 74 6.98 2.52 -10.21
C VAL A 74 5.81 3.27 -10.85
N GLY A 75 5.35 4.35 -10.23
CA GLY A 75 4.27 5.17 -10.79
C GLY A 75 2.88 4.62 -10.57
N ALA A 76 2.70 3.62 -9.70
CA ALA A 76 1.38 3.08 -9.38
C ALA A 76 0.56 4.03 -8.52
N LEU A 77 1.21 4.91 -7.78
CA LEU A 77 0.57 6.01 -7.04
C LEU A 77 1.53 7.20 -6.99
N GLU A 78 1.01 8.35 -6.56
CA GLU A 78 1.80 9.55 -6.38
C GLU A 78 1.67 10.05 -4.95
N VAL A 79 2.79 10.35 -4.30
CA VAL A 79 2.76 10.94 -2.95
C VAL A 79 2.66 12.45 -3.11
N LEU A 80 1.53 13.01 -2.67
CA LEU A 80 1.25 14.45 -2.77
C LEU A 80 1.80 15.22 -1.57
N GLU A 81 1.71 14.63 -0.38
CA GLU A 81 2.24 15.20 0.85
C GLU A 81 2.80 14.09 1.71
N ASP A 82 3.99 14.28 2.21
CA ASP A 82 4.73 13.24 2.92
C ASP A 82 4.69 13.42 4.44
N GLY A 83 3.66 13.94 4.93
CA GLY A 83 3.52 14.07 6.38
C GLY A 83 3.01 15.35 6.85
#